data_fc27df41d32d0b83af6934223ca3370e
#
_entry.id   fc27df41d32d0b83af6934223ca3370e
#
_cell.length_a   1.000
_cell.length_b   1.000
_cell.length_c   1.000
_cell.angle_alpha   90.00
_cell.angle_beta   90.00
_cell.angle_gamma   90.00
#
_symmetry.space_group_name_H-M   'P 1'
#
loop_
_entity.id
_entity.type
_entity.pdbx_description
1 polymer ?
#
loop_
_entity_poly.entity_id
_entity_poly.type
_entity_poly.pdbx_seq_one_letter_code
_entity_poly.pdbx_strand_id
1 'polypeptide(L)'
;VIIGHSTPVVAALHQVTQTIPIVFVVVGDPVGGGFVASIARPGGNITGFTVVQPTIMGKYLSILRELKPQLSRVAVIYNDESIPAGAAVYIPTFVESAKEFQVIPIVAEVHSPTEIETAMADLGAMPGSALIVLPGNFTTLHRELIISQAARLRIPTIYPYRYFVDEGGLLSYGVDVLDLFRRAPDYVDRILQGAKPADLPVQAPRKFELVINLKTARTLGFVVPRILLAGADALIE
;
A
#
# COMPACT_ATOMS: atom_id res chain seq x y z
N VAL A 1 24.51 3.52 12.92
CA VAL A 1 23.07 3.33 12.64
C VAL A 1 22.86 3.33 11.13
N ILE A 2 22.05 2.39 10.63
CA ILE A 2 21.68 2.31 9.20
C ILE A 2 20.17 2.57 9.10
N ILE A 3 19.73 3.37 8.11
CA ILE A 3 18.33 3.49 7.75
C ILE A 3 18.07 2.55 6.57
N GLY A 4 17.16 1.58 6.75
CA GLY A 4 16.77 0.62 5.72
C GLY A 4 15.37 0.93 5.19
N HIS A 5 15.23 1.14 3.88
CA HIS A 5 13.94 1.36 3.22
C HIS A 5 13.45 0.08 2.55
N SER A 6 12.23 -0.33 2.82
CA SER A 6 11.53 -1.52 2.29
C SER A 6 11.99 -2.86 2.87
N THR A 7 11.08 -3.84 2.81
CA THR A 7 11.30 -5.20 3.33
C THR A 7 12.53 -5.89 2.74
N PRO A 8 12.78 -5.91 1.41
CA PRO A 8 13.96 -6.59 0.84
C PRO A 8 15.30 -5.99 1.32
N VAL A 9 15.38 -4.67 1.46
CA VAL A 9 16.59 -4.00 1.94
C VAL A 9 16.86 -4.38 3.39
N VAL A 10 15.85 -4.38 4.25
CA VAL A 10 15.98 -4.76 5.66
C VAL A 10 16.34 -6.23 5.79
N ALA A 11 15.77 -7.11 4.96
CA ALA A 11 16.14 -8.53 4.91
C ALA A 11 17.63 -8.73 4.59
N ALA A 12 18.14 -8.02 3.57
CA ALA A 12 19.56 -8.07 3.22
C ALA A 12 20.45 -7.54 4.35
N LEU A 13 20.08 -6.43 4.99
CA LEU A 13 20.81 -5.87 6.13
C LEU A 13 20.81 -6.83 7.34
N HIS A 14 19.67 -7.47 7.61
CA HIS A 14 19.54 -8.44 8.71
C HIS A 14 20.46 -9.65 8.55
N GLN A 15 20.73 -10.08 7.30
CA GLN A 15 21.66 -11.18 7.02
C GLN A 15 23.12 -10.83 7.28
N VAL A 16 23.49 -9.55 7.11
CA VAL A 16 24.92 -9.12 7.19
C VAL A 16 25.32 -8.54 8.55
N THR A 17 24.35 -8.16 9.39
CA THR A 17 24.66 -7.63 10.73
C THR A 17 23.60 -7.94 11.77
N GLN A 18 24.03 -8.35 12.96
CA GLN A 18 23.21 -8.55 14.16
C GLN A 18 23.55 -7.54 15.28
N THR A 19 24.48 -6.63 15.01
CA THR A 19 25.00 -5.70 16.02
C THR A 19 24.87 -4.23 15.63
N ILE A 20 25.00 -3.89 14.32
CA ILE A 20 24.82 -2.51 13.86
C ILE A 20 23.32 -2.17 13.95
N PRO A 21 22.93 -1.11 14.67
CA PRO A 21 21.55 -0.68 14.76
C PRO A 21 20.94 -0.36 13.38
N ILE A 22 19.75 -0.88 13.10
CA ILE A 22 18.98 -0.63 11.89
C ILE A 22 17.65 0.00 12.26
N VAL A 23 17.35 1.15 11.67
CA VAL A 23 16.04 1.79 11.71
C VAL A 23 15.38 1.60 10.37
N PHE A 24 14.36 0.76 10.30
CA PHE A 24 13.64 0.56 9.04
C PHE A 24 12.52 1.57 8.83
N VAL A 25 12.24 1.84 7.55
CA VAL A 25 11.10 2.64 7.09
C VAL A 25 10.39 1.89 5.96
N VAL A 26 9.06 1.89 5.95
CA VAL A 26 8.24 1.24 4.90
C VAL A 26 8.46 -0.29 4.86
N VAL A 27 8.48 -0.94 6.02
CA VAL A 27 8.48 -2.40 6.09
C VAL A 27 7.05 -2.90 6.30
N GLY A 28 6.67 -3.91 5.53
CA GLY A 28 5.36 -4.52 5.60
C GLY A 28 5.13 -5.23 6.94
N ASP A 29 5.58 -6.46 7.07
CA ASP A 29 5.44 -7.24 8.31
C ASP A 29 6.80 -7.48 8.97
N PRO A 30 7.20 -6.63 9.93
CA PRO A 30 8.50 -6.79 10.56
C PRO A 30 8.58 -7.99 11.53
N VAL A 31 7.43 -8.47 12.03
CA VAL A 31 7.37 -9.66 12.90
C VAL A 31 7.38 -10.93 12.08
N GLY A 32 6.49 -11.06 11.08
CA GLY A 32 6.47 -12.21 10.18
C GLY A 32 7.72 -12.32 9.32
N GLY A 33 8.37 -11.21 9.00
CA GLY A 33 9.69 -11.18 8.35
C GLY A 33 10.86 -11.56 9.26
N GLY A 34 10.63 -11.79 10.56
CA GLY A 34 11.66 -12.17 11.51
C GLY A 34 12.64 -11.06 11.90
N PHE A 35 12.34 -9.79 11.57
CA PHE A 35 13.23 -8.67 11.87
C PHE A 35 13.14 -8.21 13.32
N VAL A 36 11.98 -8.38 13.94
CA VAL A 36 11.70 -8.01 15.33
C VAL A 36 10.89 -9.11 16.01
N ALA A 37 11.10 -9.29 17.32
CA ALA A 37 10.36 -10.29 18.11
C ALA A 37 8.88 -9.89 18.28
N SER A 38 8.61 -8.60 18.45
CA SER A 38 7.25 -8.02 18.50
C SER A 38 7.28 -6.53 18.18
N ILE A 39 6.11 -5.96 17.86
CA ILE A 39 5.95 -4.52 17.64
C ILE A 39 6.32 -3.71 18.88
N ALA A 40 5.89 -4.15 20.06
CA ALA A 40 6.13 -3.45 21.32
C ALA A 40 7.57 -3.58 21.83
N ARG A 41 8.21 -4.72 21.57
CA ARG A 41 9.59 -5.03 22.01
C ARG A 41 10.33 -5.73 20.89
N PRO A 42 11.07 -4.97 20.06
CA PRO A 42 11.82 -5.52 18.94
C PRO A 42 12.84 -6.61 19.31
N GLY A 43 13.54 -6.46 20.44
CA GLY A 43 14.38 -7.49 21.05
C GLY A 43 15.75 -7.69 20.41
N GLY A 44 16.05 -7.04 19.29
CA GLY A 44 17.31 -7.16 18.55
C GLY A 44 17.94 -5.79 18.22
N ASN A 45 18.76 -5.77 17.15
CA ASN A 45 19.39 -4.55 16.64
C ASN A 45 18.51 -3.79 15.63
N ILE A 46 17.27 -4.22 15.39
CA ILE A 46 16.37 -3.69 14.36
C ILE A 46 15.11 -3.12 15.01
N THR A 47 14.71 -1.92 14.60
CA THR A 47 13.43 -1.27 14.95
C THR A 47 13.02 -0.34 13.80
N GLY A 48 11.86 0.34 13.89
CA GLY A 48 11.50 1.32 12.86
C GLY A 48 10.00 1.55 12.67
N PHE A 49 9.59 1.76 11.41
CA PHE A 49 8.27 2.26 11.01
C PHE A 49 7.63 1.35 9.97
N THR A 50 6.57 0.63 10.37
CA THR A 50 5.81 -0.26 9.46
C THR A 50 4.78 0.51 8.66
N VAL A 51 4.31 -0.09 7.56
CA VAL A 51 3.21 0.44 6.71
C VAL A 51 1.98 -0.46 6.70
N VAL A 52 2.00 -1.59 7.40
CA VAL A 52 0.85 -2.52 7.40
C VAL A 52 -0.33 -1.93 8.15
N GLN A 53 -1.47 -1.92 7.48
CA GLN A 53 -2.74 -1.51 8.02
C GLN A 53 -3.85 -2.40 7.45
N PRO A 54 -4.16 -3.54 8.08
CA PRO A 54 -5.12 -4.51 7.54
C PRO A 54 -6.51 -3.92 7.28
N THR A 55 -6.98 -3.03 8.15
CA THR A 55 -8.29 -2.37 8.07
C THR A 55 -8.45 -1.45 6.86
N ILE A 56 -7.37 -1.17 6.11
CA ILE A 56 -7.41 -0.30 4.93
C ILE A 56 -8.30 -0.87 3.81
N MET A 57 -8.51 -2.20 3.76
CA MET A 57 -9.31 -2.85 2.71
C MET A 57 -10.78 -2.39 2.74
N GLY A 58 -11.38 -2.28 3.90
CA GLY A 58 -12.73 -1.73 4.06
C GLY A 58 -12.81 -0.27 3.59
N LYS A 59 -11.79 0.53 3.88
CA LYS A 59 -11.73 1.93 3.43
C LYS A 59 -11.57 2.03 1.91
N TYR A 60 -10.78 1.16 1.28
CA TYR A 60 -10.66 1.08 -0.18
C TYR A 60 -12.01 0.79 -0.84
N LEU A 61 -12.74 -0.21 -0.32
CA LEU A 61 -14.06 -0.57 -0.82
C LEU A 61 -15.08 0.56 -0.63
N SER A 62 -15.05 1.26 0.51
CA SER A 62 -15.89 2.44 0.76
C SER A 62 -15.64 3.53 -0.28
N ILE A 63 -14.39 3.91 -0.51
CA ILE A 63 -14.01 4.94 -1.49
C ILE A 63 -14.43 4.53 -2.91
N LEU A 64 -14.17 3.29 -3.30
CA LEU A 64 -14.56 2.79 -4.62
C LEU A 64 -16.08 2.74 -4.80
N ARG A 65 -16.84 2.39 -3.76
CA ARG A 65 -18.31 2.39 -3.78
C ARG A 65 -18.87 3.80 -3.89
N GLU A 66 -18.29 4.76 -3.19
CA GLU A 66 -18.67 6.17 -3.30
C GLU A 66 -18.42 6.70 -4.72
N LEU A 67 -17.26 6.37 -5.33
CA LEU A 67 -16.94 6.76 -6.70
C LEU A 67 -17.83 6.08 -7.74
N LYS A 68 -18.17 4.81 -7.52
CA LYS A 68 -18.97 3.97 -8.42
C LYS A 68 -20.05 3.23 -7.64
N PRO A 69 -21.23 3.83 -7.45
CA PRO A 69 -22.33 3.21 -6.67
C PRO A 69 -22.77 1.83 -7.17
N GLN A 70 -22.65 1.57 -8.48
CA GLN A 70 -22.98 0.27 -9.10
C GLN A 70 -21.81 -0.72 -9.08
N LEU A 71 -20.85 -0.56 -8.15
CA LEU A 71 -19.75 -1.48 -7.96
C LEU A 71 -20.26 -2.89 -7.60
N SER A 72 -19.89 -3.88 -8.37
CA SER A 72 -20.31 -5.28 -8.17
C SER A 72 -19.15 -6.26 -8.03
N ARG A 73 -17.94 -5.87 -8.50
CA ARG A 73 -16.75 -6.70 -8.44
C ARG A 73 -15.55 -5.82 -8.11
N VAL A 74 -14.64 -6.33 -7.31
CA VAL A 74 -13.36 -5.65 -7.02
C VAL A 74 -12.25 -6.66 -7.13
N ALA A 75 -11.26 -6.36 -7.96
CA ALA A 75 -10.03 -7.12 -8.01
C ALA A 75 -8.98 -6.49 -7.10
N VAL A 76 -8.17 -7.35 -6.50
CA VAL A 76 -6.90 -6.97 -5.86
C VAL A 76 -5.77 -7.54 -6.70
N ILE A 77 -4.84 -6.68 -7.14
CA ILE A 77 -3.61 -7.10 -7.81
C ILE A 77 -2.43 -6.97 -6.87
N TYR A 78 -1.60 -8.01 -6.81
CA TYR A 78 -0.43 -8.06 -5.94
C TYR A 78 0.60 -9.06 -6.45
N ASN A 79 1.79 -9.02 -5.85
CA ASN A 79 2.83 -10.03 -6.05
C ASN A 79 3.29 -10.52 -4.67
N ASP A 80 3.17 -11.82 -4.41
CA ASP A 80 3.45 -12.40 -3.09
C ASP A 80 4.95 -12.31 -2.75
N GLU A 81 5.84 -12.50 -3.71
CA GLU A 81 7.28 -12.39 -3.50
C GLU A 81 7.71 -11.01 -3.00
N SER A 82 7.00 -9.95 -3.41
CA SER A 82 7.29 -8.58 -2.99
C SER A 82 6.63 -8.16 -1.68
N ILE A 83 5.61 -8.93 -1.20
CA ILE A 83 4.91 -8.70 0.08
C ILE A 83 4.64 -10.03 0.81
N PRO A 84 5.65 -10.85 1.14
CA PRO A 84 5.44 -12.24 1.57
C PRO A 84 4.46 -12.42 2.72
N ALA A 85 4.54 -11.58 3.76
CA ALA A 85 3.59 -11.61 4.87
C ALA A 85 2.38 -10.67 4.64
N GLY A 86 2.50 -9.72 3.71
CA GLY A 86 1.44 -8.74 3.41
C GLY A 86 0.23 -9.38 2.75
N ALA A 87 0.43 -10.30 1.80
CA ALA A 87 -0.67 -11.02 1.17
C ALA A 87 -1.51 -11.79 2.20
N ALA A 88 -0.87 -12.50 3.12
CA ALA A 88 -1.53 -13.23 4.20
C ALA A 88 -2.38 -12.32 5.11
N VAL A 89 -2.04 -11.05 5.21
CA VAL A 89 -2.77 -10.06 6.02
C VAL A 89 -3.88 -9.37 5.21
N TYR A 90 -3.57 -8.91 4.00
CA TYR A 90 -4.51 -8.10 3.21
C TYR A 90 -5.60 -8.94 2.53
N ILE A 91 -5.29 -10.13 2.00
CA ILE A 91 -6.24 -10.92 1.22
C ILE A 91 -7.42 -11.40 2.07
N PRO A 92 -7.24 -12.01 3.27
CA PRO A 92 -8.37 -12.38 4.11
C PRO A 92 -9.26 -11.19 4.48
N THR A 93 -8.63 -10.05 4.86
CA THR A 93 -9.37 -8.83 5.22
C THR A 93 -10.13 -8.25 4.03
N PHE A 94 -9.56 -8.31 2.82
CA PHE A 94 -10.24 -7.92 1.59
C PHE A 94 -11.47 -8.78 1.32
N VAL A 95 -11.32 -10.11 1.38
CA VAL A 95 -12.43 -11.05 1.14
C VAL A 95 -13.57 -10.86 2.15
N GLU A 96 -13.24 -10.63 3.42
CA GLU A 96 -14.23 -10.35 4.45
C GLU A 96 -14.94 -9.01 4.22
N SER A 97 -14.18 -7.94 3.99
CA SER A 97 -14.77 -6.63 3.67
C SER A 97 -15.62 -6.68 2.40
N ALA A 98 -15.22 -7.46 1.38
CA ALA A 98 -16.00 -7.61 0.15
C ALA A 98 -17.42 -8.17 0.40
N LYS A 99 -17.56 -9.07 1.39
CA LYS A 99 -18.89 -9.59 1.80
C LYS A 99 -19.76 -8.48 2.40
N GLU A 100 -19.18 -7.66 3.29
CA GLU A 100 -19.89 -6.53 3.91
C GLU A 100 -20.36 -5.52 2.85
N PHE A 101 -19.53 -5.26 1.86
CA PHE A 101 -19.87 -4.37 0.74
C PHE A 101 -20.68 -5.04 -0.37
N GLN A 102 -21.02 -6.33 -0.25
CA GLN A 102 -21.79 -7.09 -1.25
C GLN A 102 -21.16 -6.99 -2.66
N VAL A 103 -19.84 -7.10 -2.75
CA VAL A 103 -19.09 -7.15 -4.00
C VAL A 103 -18.40 -8.50 -4.15
N ILE A 104 -18.21 -8.96 -5.39
CA ILE A 104 -17.48 -10.18 -5.70
C ILE A 104 -15.98 -9.88 -5.63
N PRO A 105 -15.24 -10.48 -4.69
CA PRO A 105 -13.79 -10.32 -4.64
C PRO A 105 -13.10 -11.15 -5.72
N ILE A 106 -12.12 -10.57 -6.38
CA ILE A 106 -11.23 -11.23 -7.33
C ILE A 106 -9.80 -11.03 -6.83
N VAL A 107 -9.08 -12.13 -6.61
CA VAL A 107 -7.70 -12.09 -6.15
C VAL A 107 -6.79 -12.42 -7.33
N ALA A 108 -5.99 -11.46 -7.78
CA ALA A 108 -5.09 -11.58 -8.91
C ALA A 108 -3.64 -11.47 -8.42
N GLU A 109 -3.01 -12.62 -8.22
CA GLU A 109 -1.58 -12.72 -8.01
C GLU A 109 -0.86 -12.65 -9.36
N VAL A 110 0.19 -11.82 -9.47
CA VAL A 110 0.90 -11.56 -10.72
C VAL A 110 2.42 -11.57 -10.51
N HIS A 111 3.13 -12.21 -11.45
CA HIS A 111 4.59 -12.36 -11.41
C HIS A 111 5.30 -11.78 -12.65
N SER A 112 4.53 -11.28 -13.62
CA SER A 112 5.07 -10.71 -14.85
C SER A 112 4.21 -9.56 -15.37
N PRO A 113 4.78 -8.66 -16.22
CA PRO A 113 4.01 -7.65 -16.94
C PRO A 113 2.84 -8.20 -17.74
N THR A 114 3.03 -9.35 -18.40
CA THR A 114 1.99 -10.01 -19.19
C THR A 114 0.82 -10.47 -18.31
N GLU A 115 1.10 -10.97 -17.11
CA GLU A 115 0.04 -11.35 -16.17
C GLU A 115 -0.73 -10.14 -15.66
N ILE A 116 -0.06 -8.99 -15.43
CA ILE A 116 -0.73 -7.72 -15.13
C ILE A 116 -1.71 -7.36 -16.26
N GLU A 117 -1.24 -7.39 -17.52
CA GLU A 117 -2.07 -7.05 -18.68
C GLU A 117 -3.27 -7.98 -18.81
N THR A 118 -3.06 -9.28 -18.65
CA THR A 118 -4.13 -10.30 -18.73
C THR A 118 -5.16 -10.09 -17.62
N ALA A 119 -4.74 -10.01 -16.36
CA ALA A 119 -5.64 -9.82 -15.23
C ALA A 119 -6.46 -8.53 -15.35
N MET A 120 -5.83 -7.44 -15.82
CA MET A 120 -6.52 -6.17 -16.03
C MET A 120 -7.46 -6.21 -17.25
N ALA A 121 -7.11 -6.90 -18.33
CA ALA A 121 -7.99 -7.06 -19.48
C ALA A 121 -9.24 -7.87 -19.12
N ASP A 122 -9.09 -8.96 -18.39
CA ASP A 122 -10.20 -9.78 -17.90
C ASP A 122 -11.12 -8.95 -17.00
N LEU A 123 -10.55 -8.18 -16.07
CA LEU A 123 -11.31 -7.29 -15.20
C LEU A 123 -12.06 -6.20 -15.98
N GLY A 124 -11.40 -5.62 -16.99
CA GLY A 124 -11.98 -4.57 -17.83
C GLY A 124 -13.18 -5.04 -18.67
N ALA A 125 -13.23 -6.33 -19.00
CA ALA A 125 -14.36 -6.94 -19.68
C ALA A 125 -15.58 -7.17 -18.77
N MET A 126 -15.43 -7.03 -17.45
CA MET A 126 -16.48 -7.27 -16.47
C MET A 126 -17.17 -5.95 -16.09
N PRO A 127 -18.47 -5.76 -16.39
CA PRO A 127 -19.20 -4.56 -15.96
C PRO A 127 -19.23 -4.43 -14.43
N GLY A 128 -19.16 -3.18 -13.94
CA GLY A 128 -19.22 -2.92 -12.51
C GLY A 128 -17.95 -3.27 -11.73
N SER A 129 -16.82 -3.45 -12.41
CA SER A 129 -15.53 -3.78 -11.79
C SER A 129 -14.76 -2.55 -11.31
N ALA A 130 -13.87 -2.76 -10.33
CA ALA A 130 -12.83 -1.83 -9.89
C ALA A 130 -11.57 -2.59 -9.50
N LEU A 131 -10.45 -1.87 -9.36
CA LEU A 131 -9.14 -2.43 -9.03
C LEU A 131 -8.58 -1.80 -7.76
N ILE A 132 -8.03 -2.63 -6.89
CA ILE A 132 -7.15 -2.25 -5.77
C ILE A 132 -5.75 -2.74 -6.11
N VAL A 133 -4.77 -1.86 -6.04
CA VAL A 133 -3.35 -2.22 -6.16
C VAL A 133 -2.76 -2.32 -4.76
N LEU A 134 -2.27 -3.49 -4.37
CA LEU A 134 -1.59 -3.64 -3.09
C LEU A 134 -0.18 -3.02 -3.11
N PRO A 135 0.28 -2.51 -1.95
CA PRO A 135 1.65 -2.01 -1.82
C PRO A 135 2.65 -3.16 -2.03
N GLY A 136 3.67 -2.94 -2.83
CA GLY A 136 4.72 -3.92 -3.10
C GLY A 136 5.75 -3.37 -4.08
N ASN A 137 6.98 -3.91 -4.03
CA ASN A 137 8.04 -3.46 -4.93
C ASN A 137 7.72 -3.80 -6.40
N PHE A 138 7.12 -4.96 -6.65
CA PHE A 138 6.74 -5.39 -7.99
C PHE A 138 5.68 -4.44 -8.59
N THR A 139 4.59 -4.17 -7.88
CA THR A 139 3.54 -3.25 -8.33
C THR A 139 4.05 -1.82 -8.49
N THR A 140 5.01 -1.40 -7.65
CA THR A 140 5.68 -0.09 -7.76
C THR A 140 6.58 -0.03 -8.99
N LEU A 141 7.34 -1.08 -9.29
CA LEU A 141 8.20 -1.15 -10.47
C LEU A 141 7.37 -1.10 -11.77
N HIS A 142 6.23 -1.75 -11.78
CA HIS A 142 5.32 -1.82 -12.95
C HIS A 142 4.17 -0.81 -12.89
N ARG A 143 4.28 0.27 -12.10
CA ARG A 143 3.19 1.23 -11.88
C ARG A 143 2.73 1.95 -13.16
N GLU A 144 3.67 2.32 -14.04
CA GLU A 144 3.33 2.96 -15.32
C GLU A 144 2.45 2.05 -16.19
N LEU A 145 2.76 0.75 -16.25
CA LEU A 145 1.94 -0.24 -16.94
C LEU A 145 0.56 -0.33 -16.31
N ILE A 146 0.47 -0.48 -14.99
CA ILE A 146 -0.81 -0.59 -14.28
C ILE A 146 -1.66 0.67 -14.49
N ILE A 147 -1.08 1.87 -14.37
CA ILE A 147 -1.77 3.15 -14.58
C ILE A 147 -2.29 3.25 -16.02
N SER A 148 -1.46 2.95 -17.01
CA SER A 148 -1.83 3.03 -18.43
C SER A 148 -2.93 2.03 -18.79
N GLN A 149 -2.87 0.80 -18.28
CA GLN A 149 -3.91 -0.21 -18.48
C GLN A 149 -5.23 0.18 -17.78
N ALA A 150 -5.17 0.70 -16.55
CA ALA A 150 -6.36 1.18 -15.84
C ALA A 150 -7.05 2.31 -16.62
N ALA A 151 -6.26 3.24 -17.18
CA ALA A 151 -6.77 4.32 -18.02
C ALA A 151 -7.37 3.80 -19.33
N ARG A 152 -6.67 2.94 -20.05
CA ARG A 152 -7.13 2.36 -21.33
C ARG A 152 -8.43 1.57 -21.17
N LEU A 153 -8.56 0.80 -20.11
CA LEU A 153 -9.70 -0.08 -19.83
C LEU A 153 -10.80 0.63 -19.02
N ARG A 154 -10.59 1.89 -18.63
CA ARG A 154 -11.50 2.69 -17.80
C ARG A 154 -11.90 1.99 -16.49
N ILE A 155 -10.92 1.34 -15.85
CA ILE A 155 -11.12 0.66 -14.58
C ILE A 155 -10.88 1.69 -13.45
N PRO A 156 -11.89 2.00 -12.60
CA PRO A 156 -11.65 2.81 -11.41
C PRO A 156 -10.68 2.06 -10.49
N THR A 157 -9.52 2.67 -10.25
CA THR A 157 -8.42 2.03 -9.54
C THR A 157 -8.01 2.87 -8.35
N ILE A 158 -7.86 2.22 -7.19
CA ILE A 158 -7.27 2.80 -5.99
C ILE A 158 -5.85 2.27 -5.80
N TYR A 159 -4.93 3.18 -5.55
CA TYR A 159 -3.50 2.90 -5.39
C TYR A 159 -3.05 3.06 -3.94
N PRO A 160 -1.98 2.38 -3.51
CA PRO A 160 -1.51 2.43 -2.13
C PRO A 160 -0.76 3.71 -1.78
N TYR A 161 -0.21 4.42 -2.78
CA TYR A 161 0.66 5.57 -2.55
C TYR A 161 0.37 6.71 -3.50
N ARG A 162 0.61 7.92 -3.03
CA ARG A 162 0.41 9.18 -3.75
C ARG A 162 1.13 9.23 -5.10
N TYR A 163 2.38 8.77 -5.18
CA TYR A 163 3.15 8.87 -6.42
C TYR A 163 2.52 8.16 -7.62
N PHE A 164 1.67 7.13 -7.41
CA PHE A 164 0.86 6.58 -8.50
C PHE A 164 -0.11 7.61 -9.08
N VAL A 165 -0.67 8.46 -8.23
CA VAL A 165 -1.63 9.49 -8.63
C VAL A 165 -0.93 10.69 -9.27
N ASP A 166 0.24 11.07 -8.77
CA ASP A 166 1.10 12.09 -9.36
C ASP A 166 1.53 11.70 -10.80
N GLU A 167 1.68 10.40 -11.08
CA GLU A 167 1.99 9.85 -12.42
C GLU A 167 0.75 9.54 -13.27
N GLY A 168 -0.46 9.95 -12.86
CA GLY A 168 -1.68 9.84 -13.67
C GLY A 168 -2.70 8.80 -13.19
N GLY A 169 -2.45 8.10 -12.09
CA GLY A 169 -3.44 7.24 -11.44
C GLY A 169 -4.67 8.01 -10.97
N LEU A 170 -5.81 7.32 -10.83
CA LEU A 170 -7.09 7.97 -10.50
C LEU A 170 -7.14 8.50 -9.07
N LEU A 171 -6.87 7.65 -8.09
CA LEU A 171 -6.87 8.02 -6.68
C LEU A 171 -6.00 7.09 -5.84
N SER A 172 -5.45 7.60 -4.76
CA SER A 172 -4.77 6.79 -3.75
C SER A 172 -5.34 7.08 -2.37
N TYR A 173 -5.37 6.06 -1.54
CA TYR A 173 -5.55 6.19 -0.11
C TYR A 173 -4.50 5.33 0.57
N GLY A 174 -3.63 5.93 1.34
CA GLY A 174 -2.53 5.19 1.94
C GLY A 174 -1.74 5.97 2.96
N VAL A 175 -0.71 5.35 3.44
CA VAL A 175 0.19 5.93 4.43
C VAL A 175 0.95 7.11 3.84
N ASP A 176 0.98 8.23 4.56
CA ASP A 176 1.93 9.32 4.28
C ASP A 176 3.35 8.82 4.54
N VAL A 177 3.99 8.33 3.48
CA VAL A 177 5.35 7.78 3.54
C VAL A 177 6.36 8.83 3.99
N LEU A 178 6.16 10.11 3.62
CA LEU A 178 7.03 11.19 4.04
C LEU A 178 6.97 11.42 5.56
N ASP A 179 5.81 11.23 6.19
CA ASP A 179 5.68 11.31 7.65
C ASP A 179 6.55 10.24 8.33
N LEU A 180 6.60 9.02 7.79
CA LEU A 180 7.46 7.97 8.34
C LEU A 180 8.95 8.36 8.26
N PHE A 181 9.39 8.90 7.11
CA PHE A 181 10.76 9.37 6.95
C PHE A 181 11.08 10.57 7.84
N ARG A 182 10.13 11.50 8.06
CA ARG A 182 10.33 12.64 8.98
C ARG A 182 10.46 12.21 10.43
N ARG A 183 9.91 11.07 10.81
CA ARG A 183 9.96 10.53 12.19
C ARG A 183 11.17 9.62 12.43
N ALA A 184 11.77 9.04 11.38
CA ALA A 184 12.90 8.14 11.52
C ALA A 184 14.14 8.79 12.18
N PRO A 185 14.50 10.07 11.93
CA PRO A 185 15.59 10.76 12.61
C PRO A 185 15.49 10.74 14.14
N ASP A 186 14.29 10.83 14.73
CA ASP A 186 14.12 10.77 16.20
C ASP A 186 14.62 9.43 16.76
N TYR A 187 14.41 8.33 16.03
CA TYR A 187 14.90 7.00 16.43
C TYR A 187 16.40 6.89 16.27
N VAL A 188 16.94 7.45 15.18
CA VAL A 188 18.39 7.51 14.94
C VAL A 188 19.07 8.31 16.05
N ASP A 189 18.55 9.49 16.39
CA ASP A 189 19.12 10.36 17.45
C ASP A 189 19.11 9.64 18.80
N ARG A 190 17.99 9.05 19.20
CA ARG A 190 17.90 8.26 20.44
C ARG A 190 18.91 7.12 20.50
N ILE A 191 19.12 6.41 19.39
CA ILE A 191 20.10 5.31 19.31
C ILE A 191 21.53 5.87 19.43
N LEU A 192 21.81 6.98 18.77
CA LEU A 192 23.13 7.64 18.87
C LEU A 192 23.41 8.15 20.30
N GLN A 193 22.34 8.49 21.05
CA GLN A 193 22.42 8.85 22.48
C GLN A 193 22.46 7.64 23.42
N GLY A 194 22.50 6.41 22.90
CA GLY A 194 22.68 5.19 23.68
C GLY A 194 21.42 4.37 23.91
N ALA A 195 20.25 4.75 23.36
CA ALA A 195 19.07 3.89 23.43
C ALA A 195 19.28 2.62 22.59
N LYS A 196 18.76 1.50 23.09
CA LYS A 196 18.87 0.22 22.36
C LYS A 196 17.70 0.06 21.39
N PRO A 197 17.92 -0.32 20.12
CA PRO A 197 16.81 -0.64 19.19
C PRO A 197 15.83 -1.66 19.77
N ALA A 198 16.31 -2.61 20.55
CA ALA A 198 15.53 -3.63 21.24
C ALA A 198 14.39 -3.06 22.12
N ASP A 199 14.59 -1.87 22.67
CA ASP A 199 13.67 -1.21 23.59
C ASP A 199 12.84 -0.10 22.93
N LEU A 200 13.06 0.16 21.63
CA LEU A 200 12.31 1.16 20.85
C LEU A 200 11.19 0.48 20.08
N PRO A 201 9.90 0.66 20.48
CA PRO A 201 8.78 -0.01 19.81
C PRO A 201 8.70 0.34 18.32
N VAL A 202 8.36 -0.65 17.50
CA VAL A 202 8.03 -0.39 16.10
C VAL A 202 6.80 0.51 16.02
N GLN A 203 6.87 1.53 15.18
CA GLN A 203 5.79 2.51 15.03
C GLN A 203 4.87 2.15 13.87
N ALA A 204 3.58 2.12 14.14
CA ALA A 204 2.55 2.07 13.11
C ALA A 204 2.37 3.44 12.42
N PRO A 205 1.80 3.45 11.19
CA PRO A 205 1.42 4.69 10.53
C PRO A 205 0.45 5.51 11.38
N ARG A 206 0.61 6.83 11.37
CA ARG A 206 -0.29 7.77 12.07
C ARG A 206 -1.05 8.66 11.11
N LYS A 207 -0.51 8.86 9.90
CA LYS A 207 -1.10 9.69 8.87
C LYS A 207 -1.41 8.87 7.64
N PHE A 208 -2.60 9.07 7.12
CA PHE A 208 -3.07 8.55 5.86
C PHE A 208 -3.49 9.73 5.00
N GLU A 209 -3.33 9.62 3.71
CA GLU A 209 -3.76 10.64 2.77
C GLU A 209 -4.65 10.05 1.68
N LEU A 210 -5.73 10.77 1.35
CA LEU A 210 -6.55 10.56 0.18
C LEU A 210 -6.16 11.58 -0.88
N VAL A 211 -5.61 11.10 -1.99
CA VAL A 211 -5.24 11.96 -3.13
C VAL A 211 -6.10 11.56 -4.33
N ILE A 212 -6.67 12.54 -5.03
CA ILE A 212 -7.54 12.30 -6.18
C ILE A 212 -7.06 13.12 -7.37
N ASN A 213 -6.88 12.47 -8.52
CA ASN A 213 -6.55 13.13 -9.79
C ASN A 213 -7.84 13.47 -10.54
N LEU A 214 -8.24 14.73 -10.49
CA LEU A 214 -9.46 15.20 -11.15
C LEU A 214 -9.33 15.20 -12.67
N LYS A 215 -8.13 15.39 -13.21
CA LYS A 215 -7.89 15.30 -14.66
C LYS A 215 -8.12 13.87 -15.14
N THR A 216 -7.56 12.88 -14.43
CA THR A 216 -7.77 11.45 -14.72
C THR A 216 -9.23 11.07 -14.54
N ALA A 217 -9.89 11.51 -13.47
CA ALA A 217 -11.31 11.25 -13.25
C ALA A 217 -12.16 11.74 -14.43
N ARG A 218 -11.95 12.98 -14.89
CA ARG A 218 -12.63 13.53 -16.07
C ARG A 218 -12.37 12.72 -17.34
N THR A 219 -11.11 12.34 -17.59
CA THR A 219 -10.74 11.52 -18.76
C THR A 219 -11.40 10.15 -18.76
N LEU A 220 -11.55 9.55 -17.60
CA LEU A 220 -12.20 8.24 -17.43
C LEU A 220 -13.73 8.33 -17.40
N GLY A 221 -14.30 9.54 -17.34
CA GLY A 221 -15.73 9.78 -17.27
C GLY A 221 -16.33 9.61 -15.87
N PHE A 222 -15.51 9.71 -14.81
CA PHE A 222 -15.98 9.67 -13.43
C PHE A 222 -16.27 11.07 -12.90
N VAL A 223 -17.45 11.21 -12.29
CA VAL A 223 -17.79 12.38 -11.48
C VAL A 223 -17.41 12.07 -10.04
N VAL A 224 -16.43 12.78 -9.49
CA VAL A 224 -15.99 12.58 -8.11
C VAL A 224 -17.05 13.18 -7.16
N PRO A 225 -17.66 12.38 -6.27
CA PRO A 225 -18.68 12.87 -5.34
C PRO A 225 -18.13 13.92 -4.36
N ARG A 226 -19.00 14.83 -3.93
CA ARG A 226 -18.63 15.90 -2.98
C ARG A 226 -18.02 15.37 -1.68
N ILE A 227 -18.47 14.23 -1.21
CA ILE A 227 -17.95 13.60 0.01
C ILE A 227 -16.48 13.19 -0.15
N LEU A 228 -16.10 12.65 -1.30
CA LEU A 228 -14.69 12.32 -1.60
C LEU A 228 -13.84 13.58 -1.78
N LEU A 229 -14.38 14.61 -2.44
CA LEU A 229 -13.69 15.89 -2.60
C LEU A 229 -13.43 16.58 -1.25
N ALA A 230 -14.42 16.54 -0.34
CA ALA A 230 -14.29 17.13 1.00
C ALA A 230 -13.35 16.33 1.91
N GLY A 231 -13.21 15.03 1.67
CA GLY A 231 -12.33 14.14 2.43
C GLY A 231 -10.93 13.99 1.84
N ALA A 232 -10.65 14.60 0.69
CA ALA A 232 -9.34 14.50 0.04
C ALA A 232 -8.33 15.45 0.70
N ASP A 233 -7.14 14.92 0.99
CA ASP A 233 -5.99 15.70 1.49
C ASP A 233 -5.32 16.47 0.37
N ALA A 234 -5.39 15.96 -0.88
CA ALA A 234 -4.90 16.65 -2.06
C ALA A 234 -5.73 16.31 -3.31
N LEU A 235 -5.89 17.32 -4.18
CA LEU A 235 -6.50 17.20 -5.49
C LEU A 235 -5.47 17.58 -6.56
N ILE A 236 -5.33 16.75 -7.61
CA ILE A 236 -4.48 17.01 -8.78
C ILE A 236 -5.39 17.44 -9.92
N GLU A 237 -5.15 18.62 -10.49
CA GLU A 237 -5.95 19.25 -11.55
C GLU A 237 -5.30 19.12 -12.94
#